data_e7b548ad901f772b097bbcaa36e89b92
#
_entry.id   e7b548ad901f772b097bbcaa36e89b92
#
_cell.length_a   1.000
_cell.length_b   1.000
_cell.length_c   1.000
_cell.angle_alpha   90.00
_cell.angle_beta   90.00
_cell.angle_gamma   90.00
#
_symmetry.space_group_name_H-M   'P 1'
#
loop_
_entity.id
_entity.type
_entity.pdbx_description
1 polymer ?
#
loop_
_entity_poly.entity_id
_entity_poly.type
_entity_poly.pdbx_seq_one_letter_code
_entity_poly.pdbx_strand_id
1 'polypeptide(L)'
;CYFLMITQSVRSQEQRDNLILLPHDHHYFHPDLIHASDVVVGKVGYSTIAEVYSAGVPFLFIGRENFRESIYLENFIIKNLSSKKISFNQFQNGEWQDAIESLLSSSRNQVIPLNGADIVSDFITKGINQNLI
;
A
#
# COMPACT_ATOMS: atom_id res chain seq x y z
N CYS A 1 10.12 16.60 5.29
CA CYS A 1 9.43 15.48 4.65
C CYS A 1 9.85 15.42 3.17
N TYR A 2 10.12 14.23 2.65
CA TYR A 2 10.35 13.98 1.23
C TYR A 2 9.17 13.20 0.66
N PHE A 3 8.79 13.49 -0.58
CA PHE A 3 7.81 12.74 -1.35
C PHE A 3 8.53 11.95 -2.44
N LEU A 4 8.23 10.67 -2.55
CA LEU A 4 8.70 9.84 -3.65
C LEU A 4 7.49 9.45 -4.51
N MET A 5 7.58 9.72 -5.80
CA MET A 5 6.52 9.43 -6.76
C MET A 5 7.07 8.63 -7.93
N ILE A 6 6.42 7.52 -8.25
CA ILE A 6 6.68 6.75 -9.46
C ILE A 6 5.77 7.28 -10.57
N THR A 7 6.35 7.68 -11.71
CA THR A 7 5.62 8.35 -12.77
C THR A 7 6.18 8.02 -14.16
N GLN A 8 5.33 8.15 -15.18
CA GLN A 8 5.73 8.04 -16.58
C GLN A 8 6.26 9.35 -17.16
N SER A 9 6.20 10.45 -16.40
CA SER A 9 6.58 11.78 -16.86
C SER A 9 8.10 12.02 -16.91
N VAL A 10 8.88 11.15 -16.29
CA VAL A 10 10.35 11.21 -16.29
C VAL A 10 10.95 9.95 -16.87
N ARG A 11 12.13 10.06 -17.51
CA ARG A 11 12.88 8.92 -18.07
C ARG A 11 14.04 8.43 -17.18
N SER A 12 14.41 9.23 -16.19
CA SER A 12 15.43 8.94 -15.19
C SER A 12 14.98 9.51 -13.85
N GLN A 13 15.63 9.09 -12.76
CA GLN A 13 15.38 9.69 -11.45
C GLN A 13 15.66 11.20 -11.49
N GLU A 14 14.70 11.98 -11.04
CA GLU A 14 14.80 13.42 -10.85
C GLU A 14 14.48 13.80 -9.42
N GLN A 15 15.13 14.84 -8.91
CA GLN A 15 14.78 15.45 -7.64
C GLN A 15 14.45 16.93 -7.85
N ARG A 16 13.31 17.36 -7.33
CA ARG A 16 12.82 18.74 -7.36
C ARG A 16 12.47 19.13 -5.93
N ASP A 17 13.34 19.88 -5.27
CA ASP A 17 13.22 20.22 -3.85
C ASP A 17 13.05 18.96 -2.97
N ASN A 18 11.88 18.77 -2.39
CA ASN A 18 11.53 17.63 -1.56
C ASN A 18 10.76 16.52 -2.30
N LEU A 19 10.62 16.63 -3.62
CA LEU A 19 9.97 15.63 -4.47
C LEU A 19 10.99 14.84 -5.27
N ILE A 20 11.01 13.52 -5.08
CA ILE A 20 11.80 12.56 -5.84
C ILE A 20 10.88 11.86 -6.83
N LEU A 21 11.19 11.99 -8.12
CA LEU A 21 10.48 11.33 -9.20
C LEU A 21 11.28 10.12 -9.68
N LEU A 22 10.65 8.97 -9.70
CA LEU A 22 11.21 7.74 -10.28
C LEU A 22 10.48 7.41 -11.59
N PRO A 23 11.20 7.00 -12.65
CA PRO A 23 10.57 6.49 -13.85
C PRO A 23 9.84 5.17 -13.55
N HIS A 24 8.83 4.84 -14.34
CA HIS A 24 8.03 3.63 -14.12
C HIS A 24 8.86 2.33 -14.24
N ASP A 25 9.92 2.35 -15.04
CA ASP A 25 10.86 1.25 -15.25
C ASP A 25 12.11 1.31 -14.36
N HIS A 26 12.03 2.00 -13.21
CA HIS A 26 13.12 2.05 -12.24
C HIS A 26 13.49 0.65 -11.73
N HIS A 27 14.76 0.48 -11.34
CA HIS A 27 15.31 -0.80 -10.88
C HIS A 27 15.07 -1.12 -9.40
N TYR A 28 14.48 -0.20 -8.63
CA TYR A 28 14.20 -0.44 -7.21
C TYR A 28 13.06 -1.45 -7.05
N PHE A 29 13.20 -2.35 -6.09
CA PHE A 29 12.12 -3.27 -5.74
C PHE A 29 11.01 -2.52 -4.99
N HIS A 30 9.81 -2.53 -5.53
CA HIS A 30 8.70 -1.72 -5.04
C HIS A 30 8.36 -1.95 -3.54
N PRO A 31 8.34 -3.20 -3.02
CA PRO A 31 8.13 -3.45 -1.60
C PRO A 31 9.20 -2.82 -0.70
N ASP A 32 10.45 -2.69 -1.15
CA ASP A 32 11.51 -2.05 -0.37
C ASP A 32 11.25 -0.53 -0.24
N LEU A 33 10.75 0.10 -1.30
CA LEU A 33 10.36 1.51 -1.27
C LEU A 33 9.22 1.74 -0.27
N ILE A 34 8.23 0.86 -0.27
CA ILE A 34 7.12 0.90 0.69
C ILE A 34 7.65 0.71 2.11
N HIS A 35 8.51 -0.29 2.32
CA HIS A 35 9.07 -0.57 3.65
C HIS A 35 9.92 0.59 4.20
N ALA A 36 10.60 1.32 3.33
CA ALA A 36 11.40 2.49 3.67
C ALA A 36 10.57 3.76 3.92
N SER A 37 9.29 3.76 3.54
CA SER A 37 8.41 4.93 3.66
C SER A 37 7.82 5.06 5.07
N ASP A 38 7.62 6.28 5.54
CA ASP A 38 6.90 6.55 6.82
C ASP A 38 5.39 6.51 6.64
N VAL A 39 4.89 6.90 5.46
CA VAL A 39 3.47 6.84 5.06
C VAL A 39 3.40 6.52 3.57
N VAL A 40 2.47 5.67 3.19
CA VAL A 40 2.16 5.41 1.78
C VAL A 40 0.85 6.11 1.41
N VAL A 41 0.82 6.73 0.23
CA VAL A 41 -0.40 7.33 -0.35
C VAL A 41 -0.74 6.58 -1.62
N GLY A 42 -1.97 6.07 -1.73
CA GLY A 42 -2.33 5.29 -2.90
C GLY A 42 -3.81 4.95 -3.03
N LYS A 43 -4.13 4.33 -4.16
CA LYS A 43 -5.48 3.81 -4.41
C LYS A 43 -5.65 2.44 -3.77
N VAL A 44 -6.89 2.10 -3.43
CA VAL A 44 -7.25 0.75 -3.00
C VAL A 44 -6.97 -0.25 -4.12
N GLY A 45 -6.06 -1.20 -3.87
CA GLY A 45 -5.68 -2.28 -4.79
C GLY A 45 -5.00 -3.42 -4.05
N TYR A 46 -5.18 -4.66 -4.50
CA TYR A 46 -4.68 -5.86 -3.81
C TYR A 46 -3.18 -5.83 -3.56
N SER A 47 -2.37 -5.55 -4.58
CA SER A 47 -0.91 -5.54 -4.46
C SER A 47 -0.44 -4.48 -3.47
N THR A 48 -0.92 -3.23 -3.62
CA THR A 48 -0.55 -2.14 -2.72
C THR A 48 -0.93 -2.44 -1.27
N ILE A 49 -2.13 -2.99 -1.05
CA ILE A 49 -2.58 -3.36 0.30
C ILE A 49 -1.70 -4.46 0.88
N ALA A 50 -1.38 -5.49 0.10
CA ALA A 50 -0.53 -6.58 0.55
C ALA A 50 0.87 -6.08 0.96
N GLU A 51 1.47 -5.20 0.16
CA GLU A 51 2.78 -4.62 0.41
C GLU A 51 2.77 -3.71 1.65
N VAL A 52 1.79 -2.79 1.74
CA VAL A 52 1.63 -1.87 2.87
C VAL A 52 1.34 -2.63 4.16
N TYR A 53 0.47 -3.65 4.10
CA TYR A 53 0.16 -4.51 5.23
C TYR A 53 1.39 -5.28 5.71
N SER A 54 2.14 -5.90 4.78
CA SER A 54 3.36 -6.63 5.08
C SER A 54 4.45 -5.74 5.70
N ALA A 55 4.52 -4.48 5.27
CA ALA A 55 5.47 -3.50 5.82
C ALA A 55 4.98 -2.84 7.13
N GLY A 56 3.70 -2.97 7.46
CA GLY A 56 3.06 -2.31 8.60
C GLY A 56 3.04 -0.78 8.52
N VAL A 57 3.19 -0.22 7.33
CA VAL A 57 3.31 1.22 7.10
C VAL A 57 1.93 1.89 7.13
N PRO A 58 1.78 3.07 7.76
CA PRO A 58 0.54 3.84 7.71
C PRO A 58 0.11 4.16 6.28
N PHE A 59 -1.19 4.09 6.01
CA PHE A 59 -1.73 4.20 4.66
C PHE A 59 -2.80 5.28 4.51
N LEU A 60 -2.51 6.30 3.70
CA LEU A 60 -3.49 7.26 3.23
C LEU A 60 -4.08 6.75 1.92
N PHE A 61 -5.36 6.39 1.90
CA PHE A 61 -5.92 5.72 0.74
C PHE A 61 -7.11 6.44 0.10
N ILE A 62 -7.23 6.24 -1.21
CA ILE A 62 -8.31 6.73 -2.02
C ILE A 62 -9.15 5.53 -2.46
N GLY A 63 -10.45 5.54 -2.11
CA GLY A 63 -11.40 4.52 -2.56
C GLY A 63 -11.60 4.55 -4.08
N ARG A 64 -12.09 3.44 -4.63
CA ARG A 64 -12.38 3.30 -6.07
C ARG A 64 -13.88 3.09 -6.27
N GLU A 65 -14.56 4.07 -6.86
CA GLU A 65 -16.02 4.06 -7.03
C GLU A 65 -16.52 2.91 -7.92
N ASN A 66 -15.79 2.58 -8.99
CA ASN A 66 -16.18 1.56 -9.97
C ASN A 66 -15.47 0.21 -9.77
N PHE A 67 -15.08 -0.12 -8.55
CA PHE A 67 -14.38 -1.35 -8.22
C PHE A 67 -15.15 -2.11 -7.13
N ARG A 68 -15.80 -3.21 -7.51
CA ARG A 68 -16.73 -3.95 -6.63
C ARG A 68 -16.10 -4.39 -5.31
N GLU A 69 -14.83 -4.74 -5.34
CA GLU A 69 -14.08 -5.20 -4.16
C GLU A 69 -13.63 -4.04 -3.25
N SER A 70 -13.76 -2.78 -3.69
CA SER A 70 -13.25 -1.61 -2.95
C SER A 70 -13.74 -1.61 -1.50
N ILE A 71 -15.02 -1.88 -1.27
CA ILE A 71 -15.60 -1.88 0.07
C ILE A 71 -14.97 -2.94 0.99
N TYR A 72 -14.69 -4.13 0.48
CA TYR A 72 -14.06 -5.19 1.28
C TYR A 72 -12.61 -4.88 1.60
N LEU A 73 -11.89 -4.33 0.61
CA LEU A 73 -10.50 -3.92 0.77
C LEU A 73 -10.37 -2.71 1.71
N GLU A 74 -11.26 -1.73 1.59
CA GLU A 74 -11.32 -0.59 2.50
C GLU A 74 -11.59 -1.02 3.95
N ASN A 75 -12.53 -1.94 4.16
CA ASN A 75 -12.81 -2.49 5.48
C ASN A 75 -11.60 -3.25 6.05
N PHE A 76 -10.88 -3.98 5.19
CA PHE A 76 -9.63 -4.64 5.59
C PHE A 76 -8.58 -3.61 6.03
N ILE A 77 -8.37 -2.56 5.25
CA ILE A 77 -7.41 -1.48 5.54
C ILE A 77 -7.75 -0.84 6.90
N ILE A 78 -9.00 -0.40 7.08
CA ILE A 78 -9.45 0.29 8.30
C ILE A 78 -9.29 -0.59 9.54
N LYS A 79 -9.52 -1.88 9.40
CA LYS A 79 -9.43 -2.82 10.52
C LYS A 79 -7.99 -3.17 10.90
N ASN A 80 -7.08 -3.21 9.94
CA ASN A 80 -5.77 -3.83 10.10
C ASN A 80 -4.58 -2.87 9.99
N LEU A 81 -4.79 -1.65 9.53
CA LEU A 81 -3.73 -0.66 9.31
C LEU A 81 -4.04 0.67 10.00
N SER A 82 -2.99 1.35 10.44
CA SER A 82 -3.07 2.79 10.72
C SER A 82 -3.38 3.50 9.40
N SER A 83 -4.60 3.98 9.23
CA SER A 83 -5.03 4.43 7.91
C SER A 83 -6.02 5.60 7.97
N LYS A 84 -6.05 6.38 6.91
CA LYS A 84 -7.07 7.40 6.65
C LYS A 84 -7.56 7.31 5.21
N LYS A 85 -8.85 7.51 5.02
CA LYS A 85 -9.47 7.62 3.70
C LYS A 85 -9.61 9.08 3.32
N ILE A 86 -9.27 9.40 2.07
CA ILE A 86 -9.57 10.68 1.45
C ILE A 86 -10.36 10.46 0.15
N SER A 87 -11.10 11.47 -0.27
CA SER A 87 -11.73 11.48 -1.58
C SER A 87 -10.71 11.79 -2.69
N PHE A 88 -11.05 11.45 -3.91
CA PHE A 88 -10.23 11.80 -5.06
C PHE A 88 -10.09 13.32 -5.22
N ASN A 89 -11.15 14.09 -4.95
CA ASN A 89 -11.13 15.55 -4.99
C ASN A 89 -10.15 16.14 -3.95
N GLN A 90 -10.18 15.65 -2.71
CA GLN A 90 -9.22 16.06 -1.69
C GLN A 90 -7.79 15.77 -2.10
N PHE A 91 -7.56 14.60 -2.73
CA PHE A 91 -6.24 14.26 -3.25
C PHE A 91 -5.78 15.26 -4.34
N GLN A 92 -6.65 15.56 -5.30
CA GLN A 92 -6.33 16.49 -6.39
C GLN A 92 -6.09 17.93 -5.91
N ASN A 93 -6.83 18.36 -4.89
CA ASN A 93 -6.73 19.73 -4.35
C ASN A 93 -5.59 19.89 -3.32
N GLY A 94 -4.89 18.83 -2.96
CA GLY A 94 -3.86 18.88 -1.93
C GLY A 94 -4.41 18.96 -0.50
N GLU A 95 -5.70 18.66 -0.29
CA GLU A 95 -6.41 18.73 0.99
C GLU A 95 -6.17 17.45 1.84
N TRP A 96 -4.92 17.03 1.97
CA TRP A 96 -4.55 15.78 2.66
C TRP A 96 -3.37 15.95 3.62
N GLN A 97 -2.86 17.15 3.80
CA GLN A 97 -1.70 17.43 4.64
C GLN A 97 -1.94 17.01 6.10
N ASP A 98 -3.06 17.44 6.71
CA ASP A 98 -3.42 17.08 8.08
C ASP A 98 -3.56 15.57 8.26
N ALA A 99 -4.04 14.88 7.20
CA ALA A 99 -4.16 13.43 7.22
C ALA A 99 -2.78 12.75 7.26
N ILE A 100 -1.81 13.25 6.48
CA ILE A 100 -0.42 12.76 6.52
C ILE A 100 0.23 13.04 7.87
N GLU A 101 0.14 14.26 8.40
CA GLU A 101 0.72 14.61 9.70
C GLU A 101 0.21 13.69 10.81
N SER A 102 -1.09 13.42 10.80
CA SER A 102 -1.69 12.48 11.75
C SER A 102 -1.17 11.05 11.56
N LEU A 103 -0.96 10.60 10.34
CA LEU A 103 -0.42 9.26 10.06
C LEU A 103 1.08 9.15 10.40
N LEU A 104 1.86 10.20 10.18
CA LEU A 104 3.26 10.27 10.59
C LEU A 104 3.44 10.16 12.12
N SER A 105 2.43 10.62 12.87
CA SER A 105 2.40 10.49 14.33
C SER A 105 1.91 9.13 14.82
N SER A 106 1.42 8.28 13.93
CA SER A 106 0.94 6.94 14.27
C SER A 106 2.08 5.92 14.25
N SER A 107 1.96 4.90 15.11
CA SER A 107 2.92 3.79 15.10
C SER A 107 2.71 2.89 13.88
N ARG A 108 3.78 2.30 13.38
CA ARG A 108 3.67 1.18 12.42
C ARG A 108 2.94 0.01 13.08
N ASN A 109 2.11 -0.64 12.32
CA ASN A 109 1.46 -1.85 12.80
C ASN A 109 2.48 -2.98 12.90
N GLN A 110 2.49 -3.70 14.03
CA GLN A 110 3.22 -4.96 14.10
C GLN A 110 2.42 -6.00 13.32
N VAL A 111 2.87 -6.33 12.14
CA VAL A 111 2.29 -7.39 11.33
C VAL A 111 3.13 -8.64 11.49
N ILE A 112 2.50 -9.74 11.91
CA ILE A 112 3.10 -11.06 11.80
C ILE A 112 2.82 -11.51 10.37
N PRO A 113 3.82 -11.59 9.50
CA PRO A 113 3.60 -12.02 8.13
C PRO A 113 3.19 -13.49 8.12
N LEU A 114 1.90 -13.74 7.95
CA LEU A 114 1.43 -15.07 7.56
C LEU A 114 1.85 -15.27 6.11
N ASN A 115 2.72 -16.23 5.86
CA ASN A 115 3.06 -16.61 4.50
C ASN A 115 1.87 -17.35 3.87
N GLY A 116 1.08 -16.63 3.07
CA GLY A 116 -0.09 -17.21 2.40
C GLY A 116 0.25 -18.39 1.48
N ALA A 117 1.46 -18.41 0.92
CA ALA A 117 1.94 -19.52 0.09
C ALA A 117 2.07 -20.81 0.91
N ASP A 118 2.59 -20.75 2.13
CA ASP A 118 2.68 -21.92 3.01
C ASP A 118 1.30 -22.44 3.39
N ILE A 119 0.37 -21.55 3.70
CA ILE A 119 -1.02 -21.93 4.02
C ILE A 119 -1.68 -22.65 2.84
N VAL A 120 -1.51 -22.11 1.62
CA VAL A 120 -2.06 -22.73 0.40
C VAL A 120 -1.38 -24.06 0.11
N SER A 121 -0.06 -24.15 0.25
CA SER A 121 0.71 -25.38 0.09
C SER A 121 0.23 -26.48 1.05
N ASP A 122 0.06 -26.14 2.32
CA ASP A 122 -0.45 -27.06 3.33
C ASP A 122 -1.87 -27.53 3.01
N PHE A 123 -2.74 -26.61 2.56
CA PHE A 123 -4.11 -26.94 2.17
C PHE A 123 -4.14 -27.92 1.00
N ILE A 124 -3.37 -27.67 -0.06
CA ILE A 124 -3.28 -28.54 -1.23
C ILE A 124 -2.72 -29.92 -0.83
N THR A 125 -1.63 -29.94 -0.07
CA THR A 125 -1.00 -31.20 0.38
C THR A 125 -1.96 -32.05 1.20
N LYS A 126 -2.70 -31.44 2.13
CA LYS A 126 -3.73 -32.14 2.92
C LYS A 126 -4.86 -32.66 2.04
N GLY A 127 -5.32 -31.86 1.06
CA GLY A 127 -6.38 -32.28 0.13
C GLY A 127 -5.98 -33.47 -0.73
N ILE A 128 -4.75 -33.50 -1.23
CA ILE A 128 -4.22 -34.63 -2.02
C ILE A 128 -4.12 -35.89 -1.14
N ASN A 129 -3.57 -35.77 0.07
CA ASN A 129 -3.40 -36.89 0.97
C ASN A 129 -4.73 -37.48 1.48
N GLN A 130 -5.80 -36.71 1.46
CA GLN A 130 -7.15 -37.15 1.86
C GLN A 130 -8.04 -37.54 0.68
N ASN A 131 -7.52 -37.57 -0.55
CA ASN A 131 -8.28 -37.80 -1.79
C ASN A 131 -9.50 -36.90 -1.95
N LEU A 132 -9.40 -35.66 -1.47
CA LEU A 132 -10.47 -34.65 -1.52
C LEU A 132 -10.39 -33.73 -2.75
N ILE A 133 -9.38 -33.92 -3.59
CA ILE A 133 -9.16 -33.19 -4.87
C ILE A 133 -8.88 -34.21 -5.96
#